data_e75389e1a88492adc7022a731527d364
#
_entry.id   e75389e1a88492adc7022a731527d364
#
_cell.length_a   1.000
_cell.length_b   1.000
_cell.length_c   1.000
_cell.angle_alpha   90.00
_cell.angle_beta   90.00
_cell.angle_gamma   90.00
#
_symmetry.space_group_name_H-M   'P 1'
#
loop_
_entity.id
_entity.type
_entity.pdbx_description
1 polymer ?
#
loop_
_entity_poly.entity_id
_entity_poly.type
_entity_poly.pdbx_seq_one_letter_code
_entity_poly.pdbx_strand_id
1 'polypeptide(L)'
;MTRYEHLATLLAQRIEQGLYRSGERLPSVRSLSAEHGVSISTVQQAYHLLEEKQMITPQSRSGYFVASRKATPPMPALTRPAQRPVEVTQWDAVLELINSRLEDDVLQLGSGMPDLTQPTLKPLWKAFSRQAQKQDIALLNYDNLYGVLALRQQVARLAIDSSCQLTADDIVITTGCHEALSVAVRAVCEPGDIIAVESPSFHGIMQTLRGFGIRAIEIPTDAVTGISLEALELAFDQWPIKAVVVVPNCNNPLGFIMPEPRKRALLALAQRFDAAVIEDDVYGELAWEYPRPATIKALDLDGRVLLCSSFSKTLAPGLRVGWVAPGRYRDRVLHMKYIVTGSTATQPQHAVSEFIRQGHYQPHLRRMRQIYHRNYETFSCWVRHYFPCGICVSRPQGGFLMWIELPEAFDAVRLNRELRESKIQIAVGSLFSASGKYRNCLRLNYGLPINEQTEKALALVGAAVERAMLSCQHETQISASTLA
;
A
#
# COMPACT_ATOMS: atom_id res chain seq x y z
N MET A 1 27.23 5.37 3.51
CA MET A 1 27.11 4.80 4.86
C MET A 1 28.23 5.35 5.72
N THR A 2 27.89 6.03 6.79
CA THR A 2 28.89 6.59 7.72
C THR A 2 29.51 5.49 8.60
N ARG A 3 30.65 5.79 9.26
CA ARG A 3 31.29 4.79 10.13
C ARG A 3 30.42 4.33 11.30
N TYR A 4 29.60 5.22 11.87
CA TYR A 4 28.68 4.84 12.95
C TYR A 4 27.48 4.02 12.44
N GLU A 5 26.96 4.31 11.24
CA GLU A 5 25.90 3.49 10.62
C GLU A 5 26.39 2.07 10.32
N HIS A 6 27.61 1.94 9.82
CA HIS A 6 28.22 0.63 9.57
C HIS A 6 28.39 -0.17 10.89
N LEU A 7 28.89 0.47 11.94
CA LEU A 7 29.02 -0.17 13.24
C LEU A 7 27.68 -0.56 13.86
N ALA A 8 26.68 0.31 13.76
CA ALA A 8 25.33 0.01 14.22
C ALA A 8 24.73 -1.19 13.46
N THR A 9 24.91 -1.25 12.13
CA THR A 9 24.46 -2.37 11.32
C THR A 9 25.13 -3.68 11.71
N LEU A 10 26.44 -3.68 11.92
CA LEU A 10 27.20 -4.85 12.37
C LEU A 10 26.69 -5.36 13.73
N LEU A 11 26.51 -4.47 14.69
CA LEU A 11 26.00 -4.82 16.03
C LEU A 11 24.55 -5.32 15.96
N ALA A 12 23.71 -4.68 15.13
CA ALA A 12 22.33 -5.13 14.88
C ALA A 12 22.31 -6.57 14.38
N GLN A 13 23.13 -6.90 13.38
CA GLN A 13 23.25 -8.26 12.86
C GLN A 13 23.71 -9.26 13.94
N ARG A 14 24.70 -8.91 14.77
CA ARG A 14 25.16 -9.76 15.88
C ARG A 14 24.05 -10.02 16.91
N ILE A 15 23.24 -9.00 17.23
CA ILE A 15 22.07 -9.15 18.11
C ILE A 15 21.01 -10.05 17.44
N GLU A 16 20.73 -9.87 16.18
CA GLU A 16 19.74 -10.66 15.43
C GLU A 16 20.15 -12.11 15.26
N GLN A 17 21.45 -12.38 15.12
CA GLN A 17 22.02 -13.73 15.07
C GLN A 17 22.11 -14.39 16.46
N GLY A 18 21.75 -13.69 17.54
CA GLY A 18 21.76 -14.22 18.90
C GLY A 18 23.16 -14.28 19.53
N LEU A 19 24.16 -13.63 18.93
CA LEU A 19 25.49 -13.50 19.52
C LEU A 19 25.49 -12.64 20.79
N TYR A 20 24.56 -11.70 20.89
CA TYR A 20 24.20 -11.00 22.12
C TYR A 20 22.75 -11.35 22.45
N ARG A 21 22.50 -11.98 23.61
CA ARG A 21 21.18 -12.43 24.04
C ARG A 21 20.37 -11.30 24.62
N SER A 22 19.06 -11.41 24.58
CA SER A 22 18.14 -10.48 25.25
C SER A 22 18.52 -10.32 26.73
N GLY A 23 18.62 -9.08 27.20
CA GLY A 23 19.07 -8.74 28.55
C GLY A 23 20.60 -8.80 28.76
N GLU A 24 21.35 -9.22 27.76
CA GLU A 24 22.82 -9.27 27.85
C GLU A 24 23.44 -7.86 27.73
N ARG A 25 24.48 -7.61 28.49
CA ARG A 25 25.21 -6.34 28.45
C ARG A 25 26.08 -6.26 27.21
N LEU A 26 25.95 -5.19 26.43
CA LEU A 26 26.85 -4.89 25.32
C LEU A 26 28.21 -4.39 25.82
N PRO A 27 29.26 -4.53 24.99
CA PRO A 27 30.58 -3.99 25.29
C PRO A 27 30.51 -2.50 25.66
N SER A 28 31.37 -2.05 26.55
CA SER A 28 31.43 -0.62 26.88
C SER A 28 31.83 0.21 25.65
N VAL A 29 31.39 1.48 25.62
CA VAL A 29 31.77 2.41 24.53
C VAL A 29 33.28 2.44 24.30
N ARG A 30 34.09 2.38 25.38
CA ARG A 30 35.55 2.37 25.30
C ARG A 30 36.09 1.05 24.74
N SER A 31 35.54 -0.08 25.16
CA SER A 31 35.93 -1.40 24.68
C SER A 31 35.63 -1.54 23.17
N LEU A 32 34.45 -1.13 22.74
CA LEU A 32 34.04 -1.21 21.33
C LEU A 32 34.83 -0.23 20.44
N SER A 33 35.16 0.95 20.98
CA SER A 33 36.05 1.93 20.31
C SER A 33 37.44 1.33 20.04
N ALA A 34 38.01 0.63 21.02
CA ALA A 34 39.32 -0.05 20.88
C ALA A 34 39.23 -1.24 19.92
N GLU A 35 38.17 -2.07 20.01
CA GLU A 35 37.98 -3.28 19.18
C GLU A 35 37.83 -2.93 17.69
N HIS A 36 37.09 -1.88 17.38
CA HIS A 36 36.79 -1.50 15.98
C HIS A 36 37.69 -0.37 15.46
N GLY A 37 38.61 0.20 16.24
CA GLY A 37 39.48 1.29 15.82
C GLY A 37 38.73 2.57 15.42
N VAL A 38 37.63 2.86 16.10
CA VAL A 38 36.77 4.04 15.83
C VAL A 38 36.76 4.97 17.05
N SER A 39 36.37 6.23 16.85
CA SER A 39 36.25 7.18 17.95
C SER A 39 35.13 6.82 18.94
N ILE A 40 35.27 7.25 20.20
CA ILE A 40 34.25 7.12 21.24
C ILE A 40 32.90 7.72 20.76
N SER A 41 32.95 8.89 20.11
CA SER A 41 31.75 9.54 19.56
C SER A 41 31.07 8.72 18.45
N THR A 42 31.84 8.01 17.63
CA THR A 42 31.28 7.10 16.60
C THR A 42 30.53 5.93 17.25
N VAL A 43 31.07 5.35 18.34
CA VAL A 43 30.40 4.28 19.09
C VAL A 43 29.13 4.80 19.78
N GLN A 44 29.20 5.99 20.37
CA GLN A 44 28.02 6.61 21.00
C GLN A 44 26.91 6.84 19.99
N GLN A 45 27.23 7.36 18.81
CA GLN A 45 26.25 7.53 17.72
C GLN A 45 25.69 6.19 17.23
N ALA A 46 26.53 5.15 17.14
CA ALA A 46 26.07 3.80 16.79
C ALA A 46 25.12 3.24 17.85
N TYR A 47 25.43 3.40 19.13
CA TYR A 47 24.55 3.00 20.21
C TYR A 47 23.26 3.81 20.26
N HIS A 48 23.30 5.11 20.03
CA HIS A 48 22.10 5.94 19.92
C HIS A 48 21.18 5.48 18.78
N LEU A 49 21.76 5.14 17.62
CA LEU A 49 20.99 4.60 16.50
C LEU A 49 20.38 3.21 16.83
N LEU A 50 21.06 2.37 17.60
CA LEU A 50 20.51 1.09 18.08
C LEU A 50 19.43 1.29 19.15
N GLU A 51 19.55 2.32 19.99
CA GLU A 51 18.55 2.71 20.97
C GLU A 51 17.30 3.26 20.28
N GLU A 52 17.44 4.16 19.30
CA GLU A 52 16.34 4.63 18.44
C GLU A 52 15.60 3.45 17.74
N LYS A 53 16.36 2.42 17.33
CA LYS A 53 15.81 1.17 16.79
C LYS A 53 15.30 0.21 17.87
N GLN A 54 15.26 0.61 19.12
CA GLN A 54 14.83 -0.19 20.26
C GLN A 54 15.52 -1.58 20.35
N MET A 55 16.73 -1.68 19.84
CA MET A 55 17.54 -2.91 19.92
C MET A 55 18.30 -3.03 21.23
N ILE A 56 18.59 -1.90 21.86
CA ILE A 56 19.29 -1.80 23.13
C ILE A 56 18.61 -0.79 24.04
N THR A 57 18.80 -0.95 25.35
CA THR A 57 18.30 -0.01 26.36
C THR A 57 19.46 0.45 27.25
N PRO A 58 19.60 1.76 27.51
CA PRO A 58 20.57 2.24 28.47
C PRO A 58 20.08 1.94 29.91
N GLN A 59 20.98 1.44 30.73
CA GLN A 59 20.75 1.34 32.17
C GLN A 59 21.72 2.27 32.88
N SER A 60 21.17 3.17 33.71
CA SER A 60 21.94 4.17 34.42
C SER A 60 23.11 3.53 35.17
N ARG A 61 24.35 4.02 34.95
CA ARG A 61 25.59 3.55 35.50
C ARG A 61 26.01 2.11 35.15
N SER A 62 25.19 1.37 34.40
CA SER A 62 25.45 -0.05 34.07
C SER A 62 25.80 -0.27 32.60
N GLY A 63 25.52 0.69 31.70
CA GLY A 63 25.83 0.61 30.28
C GLY A 63 24.61 0.29 29.42
N TYR A 64 24.84 -0.29 28.25
CA TYR A 64 23.81 -0.66 27.31
C TYR A 64 23.54 -2.17 27.35
N PHE A 65 22.26 -2.53 27.30
CA PHE A 65 21.80 -3.92 27.35
C PHE A 65 20.95 -4.22 26.13
N VAL A 66 21.01 -5.43 25.60
CA VAL A 66 20.13 -5.87 24.53
C VAL A 66 18.69 -5.84 25.03
N ALA A 67 17.85 -5.10 24.35
CA ALA A 67 16.43 -4.99 24.70
C ALA A 67 15.75 -6.37 24.62
N SER A 68 14.81 -6.63 25.51
CA SER A 68 13.94 -7.80 25.40
C SER A 68 13.06 -7.64 24.17
N ARG A 69 13.45 -8.24 23.06
CA ARG A 69 12.69 -8.20 21.82
C ARG A 69 11.63 -9.28 21.83
N LYS A 70 10.37 -8.89 21.69
CA LYS A 70 9.32 -9.83 21.27
C LYS A 70 9.75 -10.44 19.92
N ALA A 71 9.49 -11.71 19.69
CA ALA A 71 9.77 -12.34 18.41
C ALA A 71 9.09 -11.55 17.27
N THR A 72 9.74 -11.53 16.11
CA THR A 72 9.12 -10.91 14.93
C THR A 72 7.80 -11.62 14.63
N PRO A 73 6.67 -10.91 14.57
CA PRO A 73 5.38 -11.51 14.28
C PRO A 73 5.43 -12.33 12.98
N PRO A 74 4.75 -13.49 12.91
CA PRO A 74 4.61 -14.24 11.67
C PRO A 74 3.87 -13.42 10.62
N MET A 75 3.95 -13.86 9.37
CA MET A 75 3.15 -13.29 8.29
C MET A 75 1.71 -13.81 8.35
N PRO A 76 0.72 -13.04 7.83
CA PRO A 76 -0.65 -13.52 7.67
C PRO A 76 -0.70 -14.82 6.87
N ALA A 77 -1.54 -15.75 7.29
CA ALA A 77 -1.75 -17.00 6.58
C ALA A 77 -2.59 -16.77 5.31
N LEU A 78 -2.46 -17.71 4.34
CA LEU A 78 -3.33 -17.73 3.17
C LEU A 78 -4.79 -17.92 3.61
N THR A 79 -5.64 -16.98 3.26
CA THR A 79 -7.07 -17.04 3.57
C THR A 79 -7.81 -17.97 2.61
N ARG A 80 -8.93 -18.54 3.06
CA ARG A 80 -9.80 -19.40 2.25
C ARG A 80 -11.18 -18.74 2.08
N PRO A 81 -11.33 -17.75 1.19
CA PRO A 81 -12.63 -17.17 0.90
C PRO A 81 -13.58 -18.21 0.30
N ALA A 82 -14.89 -17.99 0.43
CA ALA A 82 -15.87 -18.81 -0.27
C ALA A 82 -15.73 -18.58 -1.78
N GLN A 83 -15.47 -19.64 -2.54
CA GLN A 83 -15.28 -19.59 -4.00
C GLN A 83 -16.64 -19.52 -4.73
N ARG A 84 -17.43 -18.51 -4.41
CA ARG A 84 -18.68 -18.21 -5.10
C ARG A 84 -18.80 -16.71 -5.35
N PRO A 85 -19.40 -16.30 -6.47
CA PRO A 85 -19.66 -14.90 -6.74
C PRO A 85 -20.60 -14.30 -5.68
N VAL A 86 -20.23 -13.15 -5.14
CA VAL A 86 -21.03 -12.41 -4.14
C VAL A 86 -21.24 -10.97 -4.58
N GLU A 87 -22.32 -10.37 -4.10
CA GLU A 87 -22.53 -8.93 -4.17
C GLU A 87 -21.69 -8.23 -3.09
N VAL A 88 -21.14 -7.08 -3.44
CA VAL A 88 -20.36 -6.27 -2.50
C VAL A 88 -21.27 -5.47 -1.59
N THR A 89 -21.04 -5.50 -0.28
CA THR A 89 -21.88 -4.82 0.71
C THR A 89 -21.22 -3.58 1.33
N GLN A 90 -20.45 -3.59 2.20
CA GLN A 90 -19.56 -2.70 3.00
C GLN A 90 -19.54 -1.16 2.68
N TRP A 91 -20.61 -0.57 2.07
CA TRP A 91 -20.59 0.85 1.70
C TRP A 91 -20.54 1.79 2.93
N ASP A 92 -21.33 1.52 3.96
CA ASP A 92 -21.41 2.41 5.13
C ASP A 92 -20.06 2.51 5.87
N ALA A 93 -19.34 1.39 5.99
CA ALA A 93 -18.01 1.37 6.58
C ALA A 93 -16.96 2.12 5.70
N VAL A 94 -17.09 2.06 4.38
CA VAL A 94 -16.26 2.86 3.45
C VAL A 94 -16.56 4.34 3.60
N LEU A 95 -17.84 4.71 3.68
CA LEU A 95 -18.28 6.10 3.87
C LEU A 95 -17.76 6.67 5.20
N GLU A 96 -17.82 5.90 6.28
CA GLU A 96 -17.25 6.27 7.57
C GLU A 96 -15.74 6.54 7.47
N LEU A 97 -14.98 5.64 6.80
CA LEU A 97 -13.54 5.83 6.58
C LEU A 97 -13.24 7.09 5.76
N ILE A 98 -14.07 7.42 4.76
CA ILE A 98 -13.86 8.62 3.93
C ILE A 98 -14.17 9.88 4.72
N ASN A 99 -15.29 9.92 5.43
CA ASN A 99 -15.73 11.09 6.19
C ASN A 99 -14.79 11.43 7.34
N SER A 100 -14.20 10.44 8.00
CA SER A 100 -13.22 10.66 9.07
C SER A 100 -11.97 11.44 8.64
N ARG A 101 -11.67 11.48 7.33
CA ARG A 101 -10.55 12.28 6.78
C ARG A 101 -10.80 13.77 6.82
N LEU A 102 -12.03 14.20 6.99
CA LEU A 102 -12.43 15.61 7.07
C LEU A 102 -12.34 16.18 8.50
N GLU A 103 -12.02 15.32 9.47
CA GLU A 103 -11.87 15.70 10.86
C GLU A 103 -10.41 16.09 11.12
N ASP A 104 -10.13 17.39 11.28
CA ASP A 104 -8.76 17.93 11.36
C ASP A 104 -7.97 17.45 12.60
N ASP A 105 -8.66 17.02 13.66
CA ASP A 105 -8.07 16.59 14.92
C ASP A 105 -7.90 15.06 15.05
N VAL A 106 -8.25 14.30 14.00
CA VAL A 106 -8.15 12.83 13.98
C VAL A 106 -6.90 12.38 13.24
N LEU A 107 -6.02 11.65 13.92
CA LEU A 107 -4.84 11.05 13.29
C LEU A 107 -5.23 9.83 12.43
N GLN A 108 -5.00 9.94 11.14
CA GLN A 108 -5.44 8.98 10.12
C GLN A 108 -4.43 7.84 9.93
N LEU A 109 -4.26 6.97 10.94
CA LEU A 109 -3.34 5.82 10.84
C LEU A 109 -3.76 4.79 9.78
N GLY A 110 -5.05 4.73 9.42
CA GLY A 110 -5.56 3.79 8.41
C GLY A 110 -5.65 4.36 7.00
N SER A 111 -5.42 5.65 6.80
CA SER A 111 -5.58 6.30 5.49
C SER A 111 -4.47 5.91 4.51
N GLY A 112 -4.81 5.64 3.24
CA GLY A 112 -3.83 5.42 2.17
C GLY A 112 -3.30 6.74 1.58
N MET A 113 -2.96 7.73 2.42
CA MET A 113 -2.46 9.04 1.99
C MET A 113 -0.93 9.08 2.03
N PRO A 114 -0.26 9.60 0.98
CA PRO A 114 1.18 9.87 1.02
C PRO A 114 1.49 11.08 1.92
N ASP A 115 2.74 11.23 2.30
CA ASP A 115 3.21 12.44 2.98
C ASP A 115 3.30 13.63 2.00
N LEU A 116 2.42 14.61 2.17
CA LEU A 116 2.33 15.81 1.35
C LEU A 116 3.22 16.96 1.83
N THR A 117 3.92 16.80 2.95
CA THR A 117 4.75 17.87 3.54
C THR A 117 6.15 17.97 2.92
N GLN A 118 6.48 17.04 2.02
CA GLN A 118 7.82 16.93 1.46
C GLN A 118 8.24 18.14 0.63
N PRO A 119 9.42 18.73 0.92
CA PRO A 119 9.95 19.89 0.20
C PRO A 119 10.13 19.66 -1.30
N THR A 120 10.28 18.40 -1.73
CA THR A 120 10.41 18.00 -3.13
C THR A 120 9.13 18.24 -3.95
N LEU A 121 7.99 18.55 -3.31
CA LEU A 121 6.76 18.96 -3.98
C LEU A 121 6.70 20.48 -4.27
N LYS A 122 7.63 21.28 -3.75
CA LYS A 122 7.65 22.74 -4.03
C LYS A 122 7.68 23.10 -5.53
N PRO A 123 8.41 22.38 -6.41
CA PRO A 123 8.37 22.67 -7.85
C PRO A 123 6.98 22.47 -8.49
N LEU A 124 6.17 21.55 -7.94
CA LEU A 124 4.79 21.33 -8.41
C LEU A 124 3.92 22.58 -8.15
N TRP A 125 4.00 23.18 -6.96
CA TRP A 125 3.33 24.44 -6.65
C TRP A 125 3.79 25.58 -7.56
N LYS A 126 5.10 25.65 -7.87
CA LYS A 126 5.63 26.63 -8.84
C LYS A 126 5.07 26.40 -10.25
N ALA A 127 4.84 25.16 -10.66
CA ALA A 127 4.23 24.86 -11.96
C ALA A 127 2.79 25.40 -12.03
N PHE A 128 1.97 25.20 -10.99
CA PHE A 128 0.62 25.81 -10.91
C PHE A 128 0.66 27.33 -10.96
N SER A 129 1.53 27.97 -10.17
CA SER A 129 1.65 29.42 -10.17
C SER A 129 2.03 29.98 -11.54
N ARG A 130 2.97 29.36 -12.25
CA ARG A 130 3.35 29.77 -13.61
C ARG A 130 2.20 29.65 -14.62
N GLN A 131 1.39 28.61 -14.50
CA GLN A 131 0.21 28.45 -15.37
C GLN A 131 -0.82 29.55 -15.12
N ALA A 132 -1.11 29.86 -13.85
CA ALA A 132 -2.01 30.95 -13.49
C ALA A 132 -1.53 32.30 -14.02
N GLN A 133 -0.22 32.57 -13.98
CA GLN A 133 0.37 33.81 -14.49
C GLN A 133 0.29 33.95 -16.02
N LYS A 134 0.34 32.83 -16.76
CA LYS A 134 0.27 32.88 -18.23
C LYS A 134 -1.10 33.27 -18.78
N GLN A 135 -2.16 33.09 -17.98
CA GLN A 135 -3.55 33.35 -18.36
C GLN A 135 -3.94 32.72 -19.70
N ASP A 136 -3.42 31.50 -19.94
CA ASP A 136 -3.67 30.76 -21.18
C ASP A 136 -5.09 30.26 -21.21
N ILE A 137 -5.92 30.80 -22.11
CA ILE A 137 -7.32 30.42 -22.30
C ILE A 137 -7.45 28.90 -22.64
N ALA A 138 -6.45 28.31 -23.29
CA ALA A 138 -6.45 26.91 -23.59
C ALA A 138 -6.55 26.01 -22.31
N LEU A 139 -6.05 26.51 -21.17
CA LEU A 139 -6.15 25.81 -19.88
C LEU A 139 -7.58 25.81 -19.28
N LEU A 140 -8.47 26.65 -19.81
CA LEU A 140 -9.85 26.76 -19.39
C LEU A 140 -10.81 26.04 -20.35
N ASN A 141 -10.31 25.57 -21.48
CA ASN A 141 -11.11 24.88 -22.48
C ASN A 141 -11.10 23.36 -22.24
N TYR A 142 -12.04 22.66 -22.86
CA TYR A 142 -12.00 21.20 -22.94
C TYR A 142 -10.72 20.76 -23.70
N ASP A 143 -10.06 19.76 -23.16
CA ASP A 143 -8.99 19.06 -23.87
C ASP A 143 -9.54 17.84 -24.59
N ASN A 144 -8.70 17.21 -25.35
CA ASN A 144 -8.91 15.93 -26.00
C ASN A 144 -9.34 14.86 -24.98
N LEU A 145 -10.22 13.95 -25.43
CA LEU A 145 -10.71 12.83 -24.60
C LEU A 145 -9.58 11.94 -24.06
N TYR A 146 -8.45 11.84 -24.79
CA TYR A 146 -7.24 11.13 -24.34
C TYR A 146 -6.47 11.88 -23.25
N GLY A 147 -6.69 13.18 -23.10
CA GLY A 147 -5.94 14.05 -22.21
C GLY A 147 -4.71 14.68 -22.88
N VAL A 148 -4.03 15.57 -22.13
CA VAL A 148 -2.91 16.41 -22.60
C VAL A 148 -1.78 15.55 -23.18
N LEU A 149 -1.46 15.77 -24.45
CA LEU A 149 -0.44 15.00 -25.18
C LEU A 149 0.93 15.03 -24.46
N ALA A 150 1.33 16.20 -23.95
CA ALA A 150 2.59 16.32 -23.24
C ALA A 150 2.66 15.45 -21.98
N LEU A 151 1.55 15.24 -21.26
CA LEU A 151 1.49 14.33 -20.13
C LEU A 151 1.53 12.87 -20.59
N ARG A 152 0.76 12.51 -21.63
CA ARG A 152 0.75 11.15 -22.18
C ARG A 152 2.16 10.72 -22.63
N GLN A 153 2.92 11.65 -23.24
CA GLN A 153 4.32 11.42 -23.61
C GLN A 153 5.22 11.19 -22.38
N GLN A 154 5.01 11.92 -21.27
CA GLN A 154 5.75 11.68 -20.04
C GLN A 154 5.39 10.33 -19.41
N VAL A 155 4.12 9.96 -19.37
CA VAL A 155 3.66 8.66 -18.85
C VAL A 155 4.27 7.52 -19.67
N ALA A 156 4.29 7.63 -21.02
CA ALA A 156 4.92 6.65 -21.87
C ALA A 156 6.43 6.47 -21.58
N ARG A 157 7.15 7.56 -21.30
CA ARG A 157 8.56 7.51 -20.89
C ARG A 157 8.74 6.84 -19.51
N LEU A 158 7.88 7.15 -18.54
CA LEU A 158 7.93 6.52 -17.21
C LEU A 158 7.62 5.02 -17.26
N ALA A 159 6.78 4.58 -18.20
CA ALA A 159 6.43 3.18 -18.36
C ALA A 159 7.66 2.28 -18.71
N ILE A 160 8.72 2.86 -19.28
CA ILE A 160 9.98 2.15 -19.56
C ILE A 160 10.60 1.60 -18.27
N ASP A 161 10.53 2.34 -17.17
CA ASP A 161 11.06 1.90 -15.87
C ASP A 161 10.35 0.65 -15.32
N SER A 162 9.12 0.38 -15.79
CA SER A 162 8.34 -0.82 -15.48
C SER A 162 8.43 -1.89 -16.59
N SER A 163 9.43 -1.79 -17.46
CA SER A 163 9.64 -2.66 -18.64
C SER A 163 8.49 -2.62 -19.66
N CYS A 164 7.59 -1.63 -19.56
CA CYS A 164 6.42 -1.51 -20.42
C CYS A 164 6.70 -0.53 -21.57
N GLN A 165 6.58 -0.99 -22.80
CA GLN A 165 6.75 -0.17 -23.99
C GLN A 165 5.40 0.37 -24.45
N LEU A 166 5.14 1.64 -24.13
CA LEU A 166 3.93 2.37 -24.50
C LEU A 166 4.28 3.61 -25.31
N THR A 167 3.37 3.99 -26.20
CA THR A 167 3.38 5.30 -26.86
C THR A 167 2.37 6.23 -26.21
N ALA A 168 2.40 7.52 -26.53
CA ALA A 168 1.40 8.45 -26.06
C ALA A 168 -0.03 8.06 -26.49
N ASP A 169 -0.16 7.36 -27.62
CA ASP A 169 -1.45 6.96 -28.17
C ASP A 169 -2.05 5.73 -27.46
N ASP A 170 -1.24 5.00 -26.70
CA ASP A 170 -1.71 3.89 -25.86
C ASP A 170 -2.26 4.34 -24.51
N ILE A 171 -2.22 5.66 -24.21
CA ILE A 171 -2.53 6.20 -22.89
C ILE A 171 -3.76 7.10 -22.94
N VAL A 172 -4.68 6.88 -22.01
CA VAL A 172 -5.84 7.74 -21.75
C VAL A 172 -5.73 8.30 -20.34
N ILE A 173 -5.67 9.62 -20.21
CA ILE A 173 -5.61 10.30 -18.91
C ILE A 173 -7.00 10.27 -18.25
N THR A 174 -7.03 10.05 -16.95
CA THR A 174 -8.25 9.92 -16.14
C THR A 174 -8.19 10.81 -14.89
N THR A 175 -9.34 11.01 -14.27
CA THR A 175 -9.48 11.74 -12.99
C THR A 175 -9.05 10.86 -11.81
N GLY A 176 -7.77 10.48 -11.80
CA GLY A 176 -7.16 9.54 -10.86
C GLY A 176 -7.43 8.06 -11.22
N CYS A 177 -6.79 7.15 -10.46
CA CYS A 177 -6.89 5.71 -10.70
C CYS A 177 -8.31 5.16 -10.48
N HIS A 178 -9.13 5.81 -9.66
CA HIS A 178 -10.53 5.39 -9.45
C HIS A 178 -11.35 5.42 -10.74
N GLU A 179 -11.21 6.50 -11.53
CA GLU A 179 -11.82 6.56 -12.85
C GLU A 179 -11.18 5.53 -13.80
N ALA A 180 -9.85 5.40 -13.79
CA ALA A 180 -9.16 4.41 -14.63
C ALA A 180 -9.70 2.99 -14.41
N LEU A 181 -9.84 2.56 -13.15
CA LEU A 181 -10.42 1.27 -12.78
C LEU A 181 -11.92 1.18 -13.17
N SER A 182 -12.69 2.24 -12.95
CA SER A 182 -14.11 2.27 -13.27
C SER A 182 -14.38 2.12 -14.77
N VAL A 183 -13.65 2.85 -15.61
CA VAL A 183 -13.78 2.73 -17.07
C VAL A 183 -13.21 1.41 -17.59
N ALA A 184 -12.15 0.88 -16.96
CA ALA A 184 -11.61 -0.44 -17.30
C ALA A 184 -12.63 -1.56 -17.03
N VAL A 185 -13.23 -1.56 -15.84
CA VAL A 185 -14.28 -2.53 -15.48
C VAL A 185 -15.46 -2.45 -16.46
N ARG A 186 -15.96 -1.25 -16.75
CA ARG A 186 -17.08 -1.04 -17.69
C ARG A 186 -16.73 -1.35 -19.14
N ALA A 187 -15.47 -1.29 -19.51
CA ALA A 187 -15.03 -1.65 -20.85
C ALA A 187 -15.04 -3.17 -21.09
N VAL A 188 -14.97 -3.97 -20.06
CA VAL A 188 -14.86 -5.44 -20.15
C VAL A 188 -16.07 -6.19 -19.59
N CYS A 189 -16.94 -5.54 -18.80
CA CYS A 189 -18.07 -6.17 -18.13
C CYS A 189 -19.37 -5.40 -18.31
N GLU A 190 -20.47 -6.15 -18.25
CA GLU A 190 -21.85 -5.66 -18.16
C GLU A 190 -22.44 -6.01 -16.77
N PRO A 191 -23.55 -5.34 -16.33
CA PRO A 191 -24.21 -5.70 -15.06
C PRO A 191 -24.59 -7.18 -15.01
N GLY A 192 -24.28 -7.83 -13.87
CA GLY A 192 -24.48 -9.27 -13.67
C GLY A 192 -23.26 -10.13 -13.97
N ASP A 193 -22.26 -9.62 -14.68
CA ASP A 193 -21.00 -10.32 -14.94
C ASP A 193 -20.19 -10.57 -13.64
N ILE A 194 -19.19 -11.44 -13.75
CA ILE A 194 -18.34 -11.84 -12.65
C ILE A 194 -16.91 -11.40 -12.89
N ILE A 195 -16.32 -10.77 -11.88
CA ILE A 195 -14.89 -10.42 -11.84
C ILE A 195 -14.21 -11.16 -10.69
N ALA A 196 -13.05 -11.76 -10.96
CA ALA A 196 -12.15 -12.27 -9.93
C ALA A 196 -11.33 -11.12 -9.34
N VAL A 197 -11.20 -11.10 -8.01
CA VAL A 197 -10.43 -10.12 -7.25
C VAL A 197 -9.54 -10.81 -6.23
N GLU A 198 -8.42 -10.19 -5.88
CA GLU A 198 -7.59 -10.62 -4.75
C GLU A 198 -8.41 -10.61 -3.44
N SER A 199 -8.02 -11.43 -2.47
CA SER A 199 -8.64 -11.43 -1.15
C SER A 199 -7.55 -11.55 -0.06
N PRO A 200 -7.30 -10.46 0.70
CA PRO A 200 -7.99 -9.16 0.71
C PRO A 200 -7.67 -8.28 -0.51
N SER A 201 -8.58 -7.36 -0.88
CA SER A 201 -8.45 -6.45 -2.01
C SER A 201 -8.81 -5.00 -1.65
N PHE A 202 -8.38 -4.06 -2.46
CA PHE A 202 -8.65 -2.64 -2.27
C PHE A 202 -10.16 -2.34 -2.28
N HIS A 203 -10.64 -1.66 -1.23
CA HIS A 203 -12.06 -1.34 -1.06
C HIS A 203 -12.65 -0.52 -2.21
N GLY A 204 -11.85 0.29 -2.91
CA GLY A 204 -12.33 1.12 -4.02
C GLY A 204 -12.77 0.29 -5.21
N ILE A 205 -12.06 -0.79 -5.56
CA ILE A 205 -12.52 -1.70 -6.63
C ILE A 205 -13.81 -2.41 -6.21
N MET A 206 -13.93 -2.83 -4.95
CA MET A 206 -15.15 -3.46 -4.45
C MET A 206 -16.37 -2.54 -4.63
N GLN A 207 -16.26 -1.26 -4.28
CA GLN A 207 -17.35 -0.31 -4.45
C GLN A 207 -17.64 0.01 -5.93
N THR A 208 -16.63 -0.02 -6.79
CA THR A 208 -16.80 0.09 -8.24
C THR A 208 -17.63 -1.07 -8.78
N LEU A 209 -17.34 -2.32 -8.39
CA LEU A 209 -18.11 -3.49 -8.79
C LEU A 209 -19.56 -3.39 -8.32
N ARG A 210 -19.77 -3.01 -7.06
CA ARG A 210 -21.11 -2.79 -6.50
C ARG A 210 -21.90 -1.75 -7.32
N GLY A 211 -21.28 -0.59 -7.58
CA GLY A 211 -21.93 0.51 -8.29
C GLY A 211 -22.35 0.16 -9.72
N PHE A 212 -21.71 -0.84 -10.31
CA PHE A 212 -22.01 -1.32 -11.67
C PHE A 212 -22.82 -2.63 -11.70
N GLY A 213 -23.24 -3.16 -10.54
CA GLY A 213 -24.00 -4.41 -10.47
C GLY A 213 -23.19 -5.63 -10.90
N ILE A 214 -21.87 -5.61 -10.71
CA ILE A 214 -20.96 -6.69 -11.05
C ILE A 214 -20.66 -7.51 -9.79
N ARG A 215 -20.69 -8.82 -9.91
CA ARG A 215 -20.41 -9.75 -8.81
C ARG A 215 -18.91 -10.00 -8.69
N ALA A 216 -18.40 -10.04 -7.46
CA ALA A 216 -17.02 -10.37 -7.15
C ALA A 216 -16.87 -11.84 -6.76
N ILE A 217 -15.84 -12.51 -7.29
CA ILE A 217 -15.35 -13.77 -6.72
C ILE A 217 -13.98 -13.50 -6.10
N GLU A 218 -13.88 -13.75 -4.81
CA GLU A 218 -12.67 -13.49 -4.02
C GLU A 218 -11.73 -14.68 -4.14
N ILE A 219 -10.52 -14.47 -4.67
CA ILE A 219 -9.49 -15.49 -4.83
C ILE A 219 -8.47 -15.37 -3.69
N PRO A 220 -8.13 -16.47 -3.00
CA PRO A 220 -7.12 -16.47 -1.94
C PRO A 220 -5.83 -15.78 -2.41
N THR A 221 -5.28 -14.91 -1.56
CA THR A 221 -4.09 -14.14 -1.91
C THR A 221 -3.04 -14.29 -0.81
N ASP A 222 -1.89 -14.81 -1.17
CA ASP A 222 -0.75 -15.01 -0.28
C ASP A 222 0.02 -13.70 -0.11
N ALA A 223 0.48 -13.42 1.11
CA ALA A 223 1.16 -12.17 1.47
C ALA A 223 2.59 -12.04 0.90
N VAL A 224 3.08 -13.04 0.17
CA VAL A 224 4.41 -13.04 -0.50
C VAL A 224 4.28 -13.18 -2.00
N THR A 225 3.45 -14.13 -2.45
CA THR A 225 3.39 -14.54 -3.85
C THR A 225 2.18 -13.99 -4.61
N GLY A 226 1.22 -13.38 -3.91
CA GLY A 226 0.02 -12.80 -4.51
C GLY A 226 -1.11 -13.81 -4.70
N ILE A 227 -2.00 -13.54 -5.65
CA ILE A 227 -3.21 -14.32 -5.92
C ILE A 227 -2.88 -15.81 -6.20
N SER A 228 -3.66 -16.75 -5.62
CA SER A 228 -3.52 -18.19 -5.91
C SER A 228 -3.99 -18.48 -7.34
N LEU A 229 -3.05 -18.94 -8.17
CA LEU A 229 -3.34 -19.29 -9.57
C LEU A 229 -4.17 -20.57 -9.66
N GLU A 230 -3.96 -21.51 -8.75
CA GLU A 230 -4.70 -22.76 -8.65
C GLU A 230 -6.18 -22.49 -8.31
N ALA A 231 -6.42 -21.62 -7.33
CA ALA A 231 -7.78 -21.22 -6.97
C ALA A 231 -8.45 -20.39 -8.06
N LEU A 232 -7.68 -19.55 -8.78
CA LEU A 232 -8.17 -18.77 -9.90
C LEU A 232 -8.55 -19.67 -11.08
N GLU A 233 -7.75 -20.68 -11.39
CA GLU A 233 -8.05 -21.67 -12.44
C GLU A 233 -9.35 -22.42 -12.15
N LEU A 234 -9.51 -22.93 -10.93
CA LEU A 234 -10.76 -23.57 -10.49
C LEU A 234 -11.96 -22.63 -10.58
N ALA A 235 -11.77 -21.35 -10.28
CA ALA A 235 -12.83 -20.36 -10.40
C ALA A 235 -13.23 -20.10 -11.86
N PHE A 236 -12.27 -20.06 -12.78
CA PHE A 236 -12.52 -19.96 -14.22
C PHE A 236 -13.28 -21.18 -14.77
N ASP A 237 -12.95 -22.38 -14.30
CA ASP A 237 -13.65 -23.61 -14.71
C ASP A 237 -15.12 -23.64 -14.25
N GLN A 238 -15.42 -23.00 -13.12
CA GLN A 238 -16.76 -23.01 -12.52
C GLN A 238 -17.64 -21.81 -12.93
N TRP A 239 -17.04 -20.68 -13.25
CA TRP A 239 -17.75 -19.41 -13.44
C TRP A 239 -17.28 -18.66 -14.69
N PRO A 240 -18.20 -18.01 -15.43
CA PRO A 240 -17.85 -17.22 -16.61
C PRO A 240 -17.23 -15.87 -16.22
N ILE A 241 -16.01 -15.92 -15.68
CA ILE A 241 -15.27 -14.75 -15.21
C ILE A 241 -14.79 -13.94 -16.41
N LYS A 242 -15.15 -12.64 -16.48
CA LYS A 242 -14.81 -11.73 -17.57
C LYS A 242 -13.45 -11.07 -17.40
N ALA A 243 -13.04 -10.83 -16.16
CA ALA A 243 -11.77 -10.19 -15.86
C ALA A 243 -11.23 -10.60 -14.48
N VAL A 244 -9.93 -10.43 -14.32
CA VAL A 244 -9.23 -10.52 -13.02
C VAL A 244 -8.66 -9.16 -12.68
N VAL A 245 -8.94 -8.65 -11.47
CA VAL A 245 -8.34 -7.40 -10.96
C VAL A 245 -7.24 -7.75 -9.97
N VAL A 246 -6.04 -7.22 -10.18
CA VAL A 246 -4.87 -7.47 -9.33
C VAL A 246 -4.07 -6.20 -9.07
N VAL A 247 -3.41 -6.15 -7.91
CA VAL A 247 -2.43 -5.13 -7.52
C VAL A 247 -1.07 -5.81 -7.37
N PRO A 248 -0.35 -6.11 -8.48
CA PRO A 248 0.80 -7.01 -8.45
C PRO A 248 2.07 -6.38 -7.85
N ASN A 249 2.14 -5.06 -7.75
CA ASN A 249 3.31 -4.34 -7.27
C ASN A 249 2.96 -3.50 -6.04
N CYS A 250 3.60 -3.79 -4.90
CA CYS A 250 3.33 -3.14 -3.61
C CYS A 250 1.84 -3.19 -3.26
N ASN A 251 1.30 -4.39 -3.22
CA ASN A 251 -0.13 -4.69 -3.04
C ASN A 251 -0.79 -3.87 -1.92
N ASN A 252 -2.02 -3.47 -2.15
CA ASN A 252 -2.88 -2.88 -1.12
C ASN A 252 -4.01 -3.87 -0.77
N PRO A 253 -3.99 -4.50 0.44
CA PRO A 253 -3.31 -4.02 1.65
C PRO A 253 -2.02 -4.76 2.05
N LEU A 254 -1.62 -5.85 1.42
CA LEU A 254 -0.61 -6.78 1.92
C LEU A 254 0.84 -6.33 1.70
N GLY A 255 1.09 -5.45 0.72
CA GLY A 255 2.42 -4.86 0.45
C GLY A 255 3.39 -5.72 -0.38
N PHE A 256 3.01 -6.92 -0.82
CA PHE A 256 3.88 -7.79 -1.62
C PHE A 256 4.15 -7.26 -3.03
N ILE A 257 5.18 -7.79 -3.65
CA ILE A 257 5.44 -7.70 -5.10
C ILE A 257 5.31 -9.11 -5.67
N MET A 258 4.36 -9.30 -6.59
CA MET A 258 4.16 -10.59 -7.26
C MET A 258 5.40 -10.95 -8.09
N PRO A 259 6.00 -12.13 -7.90
CA PRO A 259 7.14 -12.57 -8.70
C PRO A 259 6.82 -12.64 -10.20
N GLU A 260 7.77 -12.27 -11.06
CA GLU A 260 7.56 -12.24 -12.51
C GLU A 260 7.06 -13.58 -13.09
N PRO A 261 7.56 -14.77 -12.68
CA PRO A 261 7.02 -16.03 -13.17
C PRO A 261 5.51 -16.18 -12.87
N ARG A 262 5.03 -15.67 -11.74
CA ARG A 262 3.60 -15.71 -11.40
C ARG A 262 2.78 -14.71 -12.22
N LYS A 263 3.34 -13.54 -12.55
CA LYS A 263 2.70 -12.57 -13.47
C LYS A 263 2.52 -13.20 -14.86
N ARG A 264 3.53 -13.91 -15.37
CA ARG A 264 3.45 -14.65 -16.63
C ARG A 264 2.40 -15.76 -16.59
N ALA A 265 2.38 -16.54 -15.51
CA ALA A 265 1.40 -17.62 -15.32
C ALA A 265 -0.04 -17.10 -15.20
N LEU A 266 -0.25 -15.99 -14.49
CA LEU A 266 -1.56 -15.31 -14.41
C LEU A 266 -2.02 -14.84 -15.79
N LEU A 267 -1.13 -14.22 -16.57
CA LEU A 267 -1.45 -13.76 -17.92
C LEU A 267 -1.79 -14.94 -18.84
N ALA A 268 -1.01 -16.03 -18.80
CA ALA A 268 -1.27 -17.24 -19.57
C ALA A 268 -2.62 -17.88 -19.20
N LEU A 269 -2.98 -17.88 -17.91
CA LEU A 269 -4.28 -18.35 -17.45
C LEU A 269 -5.42 -17.47 -18.00
N ALA A 270 -5.29 -16.14 -17.91
CA ALA A 270 -6.25 -15.20 -18.47
C ALA A 270 -6.38 -15.36 -20.02
N GLN A 271 -5.30 -15.68 -20.72
CA GLN A 271 -5.32 -15.98 -22.16
C GLN A 271 -6.12 -17.24 -22.46
N ARG A 272 -5.92 -18.32 -21.69
CA ARG A 272 -6.61 -19.59 -21.88
C ARG A 272 -8.14 -19.48 -21.73
N PHE A 273 -8.60 -18.63 -20.82
CA PHE A 273 -10.03 -18.42 -20.55
C PHE A 273 -10.60 -17.16 -21.22
N ASP A 274 -9.85 -16.52 -22.09
CA ASP A 274 -10.18 -15.25 -22.76
C ASP A 274 -10.71 -14.16 -21.81
N ALA A 275 -10.12 -14.07 -20.64
CA ALA A 275 -10.42 -13.04 -19.65
C ALA A 275 -9.50 -11.82 -19.79
N ALA A 276 -10.00 -10.65 -19.42
CA ALA A 276 -9.19 -9.44 -19.29
C ALA A 276 -8.40 -9.45 -17.98
N VAL A 277 -7.27 -8.73 -17.93
CA VAL A 277 -6.55 -8.44 -16.69
C VAL A 277 -6.61 -6.94 -16.45
N ILE A 278 -7.16 -6.51 -15.33
CA ILE A 278 -7.15 -5.12 -14.89
C ILE A 278 -6.04 -5.01 -13.83
N GLU A 279 -4.95 -4.37 -14.20
CA GLU A 279 -3.78 -4.19 -13.37
C GLU A 279 -3.82 -2.81 -12.70
N ASP A 280 -3.92 -2.76 -11.37
CA ASP A 280 -3.75 -1.54 -10.58
C ASP A 280 -2.29 -1.40 -10.14
N ASP A 281 -1.56 -0.47 -10.76
CA ASP A 281 -0.14 -0.23 -10.51
C ASP A 281 0.11 1.14 -9.86
N VAL A 282 -0.77 1.57 -8.97
CA VAL A 282 -0.70 2.89 -8.32
C VAL A 282 0.45 3.02 -7.32
N TYR A 283 0.96 1.91 -6.79
CA TYR A 283 2.06 1.87 -5.83
C TYR A 283 3.41 1.42 -6.42
N GLY A 284 3.44 0.89 -7.63
CA GLY A 284 4.63 0.26 -8.21
C GLY A 284 5.87 1.15 -8.27
N GLU A 285 5.70 2.48 -8.46
CA GLU A 285 6.79 3.46 -8.41
C GLU A 285 7.40 3.63 -7.01
N LEU A 286 6.72 3.15 -5.96
CA LEU A 286 7.18 3.20 -4.58
C LEU A 286 7.80 1.89 -4.09
N ALA A 287 8.09 0.94 -4.98
CA ALA A 287 8.88 -0.25 -4.66
C ALA A 287 10.27 0.16 -4.16
N TRP A 288 10.75 -0.49 -3.10
CA TRP A 288 12.03 -0.11 -2.50
C TRP A 288 13.22 -0.50 -3.38
N GLU A 289 13.10 -1.61 -4.10
CA GLU A 289 14.11 -2.02 -5.07
C GLU A 289 14.03 -1.18 -6.34
N TYR A 290 15.20 -0.92 -6.95
CA TYR A 290 15.33 -0.26 -8.23
C TYR A 290 16.29 -1.05 -9.13
N PRO A 291 15.95 -1.27 -10.42
CA PRO A 291 14.75 -0.81 -11.11
C PRO A 291 13.46 -1.36 -10.48
N ARG A 292 12.36 -0.60 -10.62
CA ARG A 292 11.07 -1.04 -10.12
C ARG A 292 10.62 -2.36 -10.79
N PRO A 293 9.76 -3.16 -10.12
CA PRO A 293 9.25 -4.38 -10.72
C PRO A 293 8.45 -4.11 -12.00
N ALA A 294 8.59 -5.01 -12.97
CA ALA A 294 7.83 -4.96 -14.21
C ALA A 294 6.32 -5.07 -13.97
N THR A 295 5.52 -4.45 -14.85
CA THR A 295 4.06 -4.62 -14.87
C THR A 295 3.68 -5.92 -15.59
N ILE A 296 2.44 -6.41 -15.37
CA ILE A 296 1.87 -7.50 -16.19
C ILE A 296 1.68 -7.00 -17.63
N LYS A 297 1.33 -5.73 -17.80
CA LYS A 297 1.21 -5.07 -19.10
C LYS A 297 2.47 -5.19 -19.96
N ALA A 298 3.65 -5.18 -19.35
CA ALA A 298 4.92 -5.38 -20.05
C ALA A 298 5.06 -6.76 -20.73
N LEU A 299 4.29 -7.75 -20.27
CA LEU A 299 4.27 -9.12 -20.78
C LEU A 299 3.11 -9.37 -21.76
N ASP A 300 2.22 -8.38 -21.94
CA ASP A 300 0.99 -8.49 -22.70
C ASP A 300 1.23 -8.29 -24.18
N LEU A 301 1.11 -9.35 -24.96
CA LEU A 301 1.32 -9.34 -26.43
C LEU A 301 0.00 -9.21 -27.21
N ASP A 302 -1.16 -9.50 -26.62
CA ASP A 302 -2.46 -9.50 -27.29
C ASP A 302 -3.42 -8.38 -26.84
N GLY A 303 -2.92 -7.48 -25.98
CA GLY A 303 -3.63 -6.28 -25.56
C GLY A 303 -4.74 -6.54 -24.53
N ARG A 304 -4.75 -7.68 -23.83
CA ARG A 304 -5.78 -8.01 -22.82
C ARG A 304 -5.60 -7.36 -21.47
N VAL A 305 -4.43 -6.78 -21.18
CA VAL A 305 -4.15 -6.09 -19.91
C VAL A 305 -4.55 -4.62 -20.02
N LEU A 306 -5.41 -4.17 -19.11
CA LEU A 306 -5.74 -2.76 -18.89
C LEU A 306 -4.90 -2.29 -17.69
N LEU A 307 -3.80 -1.58 -17.95
CA LEU A 307 -2.93 -1.05 -16.91
C LEU A 307 -3.48 0.28 -16.41
N CYS A 308 -3.84 0.35 -15.12
CA CYS A 308 -4.38 1.53 -14.45
C CYS A 308 -3.36 2.07 -13.45
N SER A 309 -3.15 3.39 -13.42
CA SER A 309 -2.28 4.03 -12.44
C SER A 309 -2.65 5.49 -12.20
N SER A 310 -1.94 6.16 -11.28
CA SER A 310 -2.12 7.59 -11.01
C SER A 310 -0.94 8.19 -10.26
N PHE A 311 -0.89 9.52 -10.25
CA PHE A 311 0.05 10.28 -9.44
C PHE A 311 -0.44 10.53 -8.00
N SER A 312 -1.55 9.92 -7.59
CA SER A 312 -2.16 10.14 -6.26
C SER A 312 -1.29 9.66 -5.10
N LYS A 313 -0.49 8.60 -5.30
CA LYS A 313 0.38 8.02 -4.25
C LYS A 313 1.82 8.47 -4.36
N THR A 314 2.23 8.90 -5.54
CA THR A 314 3.59 9.35 -5.82
C THR A 314 3.76 10.86 -5.69
N LEU A 315 2.72 11.64 -5.95
CA LEU A 315 2.74 13.11 -5.80
C LEU A 315 1.69 13.57 -4.79
N ALA A 316 0.43 13.71 -5.24
CA ALA A 316 -0.65 14.18 -4.38
C ALA A 316 -2.02 13.71 -4.87
N PRO A 317 -2.89 13.19 -4.01
CA PRO A 317 -4.22 12.72 -4.40
C PRO A 317 -5.15 13.83 -4.86
N GLY A 318 -4.97 15.06 -4.37
CA GLY A 318 -5.76 16.23 -4.76
C GLY A 318 -5.55 16.68 -6.21
N LEU A 319 -4.50 16.23 -6.88
CA LEU A 319 -4.25 16.51 -8.30
C LEU A 319 -5.31 15.88 -9.21
N ARG A 320 -5.91 14.78 -8.79
CA ARG A 320 -6.86 14.00 -9.59
C ARG A 320 -6.34 13.66 -10.98
N VAL A 321 -5.08 13.24 -11.10
CA VAL A 321 -4.45 12.81 -12.35
C VAL A 321 -4.09 11.33 -12.26
N GLY A 322 -4.70 10.54 -13.12
CA GLY A 322 -4.43 9.13 -13.35
C GLY A 322 -4.43 8.82 -14.84
N TRP A 323 -4.28 7.55 -15.17
CA TRP A 323 -4.27 7.11 -16.55
C TRP A 323 -4.56 5.61 -16.66
N VAL A 324 -4.99 5.20 -17.84
CA VAL A 324 -5.15 3.80 -18.23
C VAL A 324 -4.48 3.55 -19.57
N ALA A 325 -3.76 2.42 -19.69
CA ALA A 325 -3.32 1.87 -20.98
C ALA A 325 -4.21 0.66 -21.31
N PRO A 326 -5.28 0.87 -22.11
CA PRO A 326 -6.39 -0.06 -22.22
C PRO A 326 -6.13 -1.25 -23.16
N GLY A 327 -5.05 -1.25 -23.92
CA GLY A 327 -4.77 -2.27 -24.90
C GLY A 327 -5.89 -2.40 -25.94
N ARG A 328 -6.35 -3.62 -26.22
CA ARG A 328 -7.41 -3.90 -27.21
C ARG A 328 -8.78 -3.34 -26.85
N TYR A 329 -8.98 -2.89 -25.61
CA TYR A 329 -10.27 -2.34 -25.14
C TYR A 329 -10.36 -0.82 -25.28
N ARG A 330 -9.46 -0.19 -26.04
CA ARG A 330 -9.31 1.27 -26.15
C ARG A 330 -10.62 1.98 -26.50
N ASP A 331 -11.34 1.53 -27.51
CA ASP A 331 -12.56 2.21 -27.98
C ASP A 331 -13.66 2.16 -26.91
N ARG A 332 -13.79 1.03 -26.22
CA ARG A 332 -14.76 0.89 -25.12
C ARG A 332 -14.36 1.76 -23.92
N VAL A 333 -13.08 1.84 -23.57
CA VAL A 333 -12.59 2.71 -22.50
C VAL A 333 -12.86 4.17 -22.82
N LEU A 334 -12.61 4.62 -24.06
CA LEU A 334 -12.90 6.00 -24.48
C LEU A 334 -14.40 6.31 -24.42
N HIS A 335 -15.24 5.39 -24.87
CA HIS A 335 -16.69 5.54 -24.77
C HIS A 335 -17.15 5.65 -23.32
N MET A 336 -16.67 4.75 -22.42
CA MET A 336 -17.01 4.82 -21.01
C MET A 336 -16.51 6.09 -20.35
N LYS A 337 -15.30 6.54 -20.66
CA LYS A 337 -14.76 7.82 -20.18
C LYS A 337 -15.62 9.01 -20.63
N TYR A 338 -16.03 9.04 -21.88
CA TYR A 338 -16.89 10.10 -22.40
C TYR A 338 -18.21 10.21 -21.62
N ILE A 339 -18.82 9.07 -21.29
CA ILE A 339 -20.07 9.02 -20.53
C ILE A 339 -19.89 9.50 -19.09
N VAL A 340 -18.75 9.16 -18.46
CA VAL A 340 -18.53 9.41 -17.01
C VAL A 340 -18.03 10.83 -16.76
N THR A 341 -17.00 11.29 -17.48
CA THR A 341 -16.32 12.56 -17.20
C THR A 341 -16.10 13.44 -18.42
N GLY A 342 -16.21 12.91 -19.65
CA GLY A 342 -15.78 13.62 -20.85
C GLY A 342 -14.26 13.82 -20.83
N SER A 343 -13.79 15.07 -20.75
CA SER A 343 -12.35 15.38 -20.62
C SER A 343 -11.94 15.54 -19.14
N THR A 344 -10.70 15.20 -18.85
CA THR A 344 -10.09 15.41 -17.52
C THR A 344 -9.57 16.85 -17.41
N ALA A 345 -9.67 17.47 -16.23
CA ALA A 345 -9.18 18.83 -15.98
C ALA A 345 -7.72 19.04 -16.47
N THR A 346 -7.50 20.09 -17.26
CA THR A 346 -6.25 20.32 -18.01
C THR A 346 -5.12 20.84 -17.13
N GLN A 347 -5.41 21.76 -16.21
CA GLN A 347 -4.40 22.42 -15.38
C GLN A 347 -3.54 21.44 -14.56
N PRO A 348 -4.09 20.46 -13.83
CA PRO A 348 -3.27 19.48 -13.12
C PRO A 348 -2.41 18.62 -14.05
N GLN A 349 -2.93 18.28 -15.24
CA GLN A 349 -2.19 17.52 -16.24
C GLN A 349 -0.93 18.27 -16.71
N HIS A 350 -1.06 19.56 -17.02
CA HIS A 350 0.06 20.40 -17.40
C HIS A 350 1.07 20.57 -16.26
N ALA A 351 0.61 20.76 -15.02
CA ALA A 351 1.50 20.90 -13.87
C ALA A 351 2.32 19.63 -13.62
N VAL A 352 1.69 18.45 -13.69
CA VAL A 352 2.37 17.16 -13.56
C VAL A 352 3.33 16.92 -14.71
N SER A 353 2.91 17.19 -15.96
CA SER A 353 3.77 17.05 -17.14
C SER A 353 5.02 17.92 -17.02
N GLU A 354 4.87 19.18 -16.59
CA GLU A 354 5.98 20.11 -16.39
C GLU A 354 6.92 19.63 -15.27
N PHE A 355 6.38 19.17 -14.15
CA PHE A 355 7.15 18.61 -13.03
C PHE A 355 8.03 17.42 -13.47
N ILE A 356 7.48 16.51 -14.28
CA ILE A 356 8.22 15.37 -14.81
C ILE A 356 9.27 15.85 -15.82
N ARG A 357 8.89 16.70 -16.78
CA ARG A 357 9.76 17.21 -17.85
C ARG A 357 10.97 17.96 -17.31
N GLN A 358 10.81 18.68 -16.18
CA GLN A 358 11.89 19.40 -15.52
C GLN A 358 12.82 18.50 -14.69
N GLY A 359 12.58 17.18 -14.67
CA GLY A 359 13.41 16.22 -13.96
C GLY A 359 13.19 16.17 -12.44
N HIS A 360 12.07 16.71 -11.92
CA HIS A 360 11.79 16.70 -10.48
C HIS A 360 11.20 15.40 -9.98
N TYR A 361 10.57 14.59 -10.84
CA TYR A 361 9.82 13.41 -10.45
C TYR A 361 10.72 12.28 -9.91
N GLN A 362 11.76 11.89 -10.63
CA GLN A 362 12.65 10.80 -10.21
C GLN A 362 13.44 11.07 -8.90
N PRO A 363 13.99 12.31 -8.68
CA PRO A 363 14.56 12.65 -7.37
C PRO A 363 13.55 12.63 -6.24
N HIS A 364 12.30 13.05 -6.49
CA HIS A 364 11.21 12.96 -5.52
C HIS A 364 10.92 11.50 -5.15
N LEU A 365 10.73 10.63 -6.13
CA LEU A 365 10.48 9.18 -5.89
C LEU A 365 11.61 8.52 -5.12
N ARG A 366 12.88 8.76 -5.48
CA ARG A 366 14.03 8.22 -4.75
C ARG A 366 13.99 8.62 -3.26
N ARG A 367 13.68 9.90 -3.00
CA ARG A 367 13.54 10.38 -1.62
C ARG A 367 12.38 9.71 -0.90
N MET A 368 11.22 9.57 -1.54
CA MET A 368 10.04 8.93 -0.94
C MET A 368 10.28 7.45 -0.62
N ARG A 369 10.91 6.69 -1.53
CA ARG A 369 11.30 5.29 -1.28
C ARG A 369 12.19 5.17 -0.04
N GLN A 370 13.21 6.04 0.09
CA GLN A 370 14.11 6.04 1.26
C GLN A 370 13.39 6.39 2.55
N ILE A 371 12.49 7.40 2.52
CA ILE A 371 11.69 7.79 3.68
C ILE A 371 10.78 6.65 4.09
N TYR A 372 10.01 6.08 3.17
CA TYR A 372 9.05 5.03 3.47
C TYR A 372 9.73 3.73 3.93
N HIS A 373 10.89 3.38 3.37
CA HIS A 373 11.66 2.23 3.85
C HIS A 373 12.13 2.42 5.30
N ARG A 374 12.71 3.58 5.61
CA ARG A 374 13.12 3.92 6.98
C ARG A 374 11.93 3.98 7.95
N ASN A 375 10.82 4.59 7.50
CA ASN A 375 9.60 4.64 8.31
C ASN A 375 9.07 3.23 8.60
N TYR A 376 9.10 2.32 7.61
CA TYR A 376 8.71 0.93 7.80
C TYR A 376 9.55 0.24 8.87
N GLU A 377 10.87 0.44 8.87
CA GLU A 377 11.77 -0.13 9.90
C GLU A 377 11.37 0.34 11.30
N THR A 378 11.19 1.66 11.47
CA THR A 378 10.78 2.27 12.75
C THR A 378 9.38 1.80 13.18
N PHE A 379 8.41 1.86 12.26
CA PHE A 379 7.03 1.46 12.53
C PHE A 379 6.92 -0.03 12.89
N SER A 380 7.69 -0.88 12.23
CA SER A 380 7.79 -2.32 12.56
C SER A 380 8.38 -2.56 13.94
N CYS A 381 9.34 -1.72 14.38
CA CYS A 381 9.86 -1.77 15.75
C CYS A 381 8.77 -1.39 16.76
N TRP A 382 8.03 -0.31 16.50
CA TRP A 382 6.94 0.12 17.36
C TRP A 382 5.81 -0.93 17.46
N VAL A 383 5.42 -1.55 16.33
CA VAL A 383 4.43 -2.65 16.33
C VAL A 383 4.93 -3.81 17.20
N ARG A 384 6.18 -4.24 17.05
CA ARG A 384 6.75 -5.31 17.91
C ARG A 384 6.78 -4.94 19.40
N HIS A 385 7.01 -3.67 19.69
CA HIS A 385 7.11 -3.19 21.08
C HIS A 385 5.73 -3.07 21.73
N TYR A 386 4.82 -2.37 21.09
CA TYR A 386 3.55 -1.97 21.69
C TYR A 386 2.44 -3.02 21.54
N PHE A 387 2.48 -3.84 20.49
CA PHE A 387 1.41 -4.82 20.27
C PHE A 387 1.65 -6.10 21.08
N PRO A 388 0.57 -6.82 21.50
CA PRO A 388 0.69 -8.10 22.20
C PRO A 388 1.26 -9.19 21.27
N CYS A 389 1.68 -10.32 21.85
CA CYS A 389 2.00 -11.52 21.09
C CYS A 389 0.75 -12.13 20.45
N GLY A 390 0.93 -12.94 19.39
CA GLY A 390 -0.18 -13.63 18.72
C GLY A 390 -0.80 -12.86 17.56
N ILE A 391 -0.21 -11.74 17.13
CA ILE A 391 -0.56 -11.04 15.88
C ILE A 391 0.27 -11.55 14.71
N CYS A 392 -0.28 -11.43 13.50
CA CYS A 392 0.49 -11.60 12.25
C CYS A 392 0.61 -10.25 11.54
N VAL A 393 1.76 -10.00 10.88
CA VAL A 393 2.06 -8.71 10.25
C VAL A 393 2.64 -8.93 8.87
N SER A 394 2.10 -8.26 7.84
CA SER A 394 2.65 -8.31 6.49
C SER A 394 4.03 -7.67 6.43
N ARG A 395 4.82 -8.07 5.42
CA ARG A 395 6.16 -7.54 5.16
C ARG A 395 6.17 -6.85 3.81
N PRO A 396 5.78 -5.56 3.74
CA PRO A 396 5.77 -4.81 2.50
C PRO A 396 7.15 -4.78 1.83
N GLN A 397 7.15 -4.72 0.51
CA GLN A 397 8.34 -4.56 -0.33
C GLN A 397 8.37 -3.17 -1.00
N GLY A 398 7.43 -2.29 -0.61
CA GLY A 398 7.28 -0.94 -1.09
C GLY A 398 5.95 -0.32 -0.64
N GLY A 399 5.65 0.86 -1.18
CA GLY A 399 4.49 1.63 -0.73
C GLY A 399 4.66 2.18 0.68
N PHE A 400 3.54 2.30 1.39
CA PHE A 400 3.51 2.85 2.75
C PHE A 400 2.38 2.26 3.61
N LEU A 401 1.93 1.03 3.28
CA LEU A 401 0.83 0.34 3.95
C LEU A 401 1.28 -0.98 4.56
N MET A 402 0.76 -1.31 5.73
CA MET A 402 1.04 -2.53 6.49
C MET A 402 -0.28 -3.17 6.91
N TRP A 403 -0.39 -4.48 6.77
CA TRP A 403 -1.52 -5.28 7.22
C TRP A 403 -1.20 -6.00 8.50
N ILE A 404 -2.11 -5.95 9.47
CA ILE A 404 -2.01 -6.65 10.75
C ILE A 404 -3.24 -7.53 10.92
N GLU A 405 -3.02 -8.80 11.23
CA GLU A 405 -4.03 -9.77 11.58
C GLU A 405 -3.96 -10.06 13.07
N LEU A 406 -5.09 -9.91 13.74
CA LEU A 406 -5.31 -10.21 15.15
C LEU A 406 -5.95 -11.61 15.27
N PRO A 407 -6.01 -12.21 16.47
CA PRO A 407 -6.71 -13.50 16.64
C PRO A 407 -8.15 -13.47 16.11
N GLU A 408 -8.65 -14.61 15.61
CA GLU A 408 -9.95 -14.71 14.89
C GLU A 408 -11.16 -14.16 15.67
N ALA A 409 -11.16 -14.29 17.00
CA ALA A 409 -12.25 -13.80 17.85
C ALA A 409 -12.32 -12.25 17.94
N PHE A 410 -11.37 -11.55 17.33
CA PHE A 410 -11.24 -10.11 17.44
C PHE A 410 -12.14 -9.35 16.46
N ASP A 411 -12.69 -8.20 16.88
CA ASP A 411 -13.45 -7.31 16.01
C ASP A 411 -12.79 -5.93 15.88
N ALA A 412 -12.09 -5.72 14.76
CA ALA A 412 -11.41 -4.47 14.46
C ALA A 412 -12.39 -3.28 14.26
N VAL A 413 -13.67 -3.54 13.96
CA VAL A 413 -14.69 -2.47 13.86
C VAL A 413 -14.96 -1.90 15.25
N ARG A 414 -15.09 -2.77 16.25
CA ARG A 414 -15.24 -2.34 17.65
C ARG A 414 -13.99 -1.58 18.13
N LEU A 415 -12.80 -2.11 17.82
CA LEU A 415 -11.54 -1.46 18.13
C LEU A 415 -11.46 -0.06 17.51
N ASN A 416 -11.81 0.09 16.23
CA ASN A 416 -11.79 1.38 15.55
C ASN A 416 -12.70 2.41 16.22
N ARG A 417 -13.88 1.98 16.70
CA ARG A 417 -14.82 2.85 17.41
C ARG A 417 -14.23 3.33 18.74
N GLU A 418 -13.58 2.46 19.50
CA GLU A 418 -12.87 2.83 20.74
C GLU A 418 -11.73 3.83 20.46
N LEU A 419 -10.93 3.57 19.43
CA LEU A 419 -9.81 4.43 19.05
C LEU A 419 -10.26 5.84 18.60
N ARG A 420 -11.46 5.95 18.01
CA ARG A 420 -12.04 7.24 17.63
C ARG A 420 -12.27 8.17 18.82
N GLU A 421 -12.55 7.64 20.01
CA GLU A 421 -12.64 8.44 21.24
C GLU A 421 -11.29 9.08 21.58
N SER A 422 -10.20 8.43 21.20
CA SER A 422 -8.81 8.93 21.33
C SER A 422 -8.33 9.69 20.09
N LYS A 423 -9.22 10.08 19.17
CA LYS A 423 -8.90 10.79 17.94
C LYS A 423 -7.94 10.02 17.02
N ILE A 424 -8.06 8.70 16.96
CA ILE A 424 -7.29 7.82 16.08
C ILE A 424 -8.24 7.04 15.19
N GLN A 425 -7.91 6.97 13.88
CA GLN A 425 -8.64 6.22 12.88
C GLN A 425 -7.74 5.17 12.24
N ILE A 426 -8.17 3.91 12.27
CA ILE A 426 -7.55 2.79 11.53
C ILE A 426 -8.44 2.38 10.34
N ALA A 427 -7.89 1.63 9.39
CA ALA A 427 -8.70 1.00 8.36
C ALA A 427 -8.99 -0.45 8.76
N VAL A 428 -10.26 -0.76 9.01
CA VAL A 428 -10.71 -2.09 9.43
C VAL A 428 -10.67 -3.08 8.28
N GLY A 429 -10.30 -4.33 8.55
CA GLY A 429 -10.06 -5.34 7.53
C GLY A 429 -11.31 -5.72 6.73
N SER A 430 -12.51 -5.63 7.31
CA SER A 430 -13.76 -5.93 6.61
C SER A 430 -14.00 -5.07 5.36
N LEU A 431 -13.37 -3.90 5.25
CA LEU A 431 -13.39 -3.05 4.05
C LEU A 431 -12.73 -3.70 2.82
N PHE A 432 -11.83 -4.64 3.04
CA PHE A 432 -10.99 -5.27 2.01
C PHE A 432 -11.55 -6.61 1.51
N SER A 433 -12.83 -6.87 1.78
CA SER A 433 -13.56 -8.06 1.32
C SER A 433 -14.94 -7.69 0.80
N ALA A 434 -15.39 -8.33 -0.28
CA ALA A 434 -16.74 -8.17 -0.81
C ALA A 434 -17.81 -8.62 0.20
N SER A 435 -17.52 -9.65 0.98
CA SER A 435 -18.42 -10.27 1.96
C SER A 435 -18.19 -9.82 3.41
N GLY A 436 -17.29 -8.85 3.66
CA GLY A 436 -17.01 -8.34 5.01
C GLY A 436 -16.18 -9.27 5.88
N LYS A 437 -15.34 -10.12 5.30
CA LYS A 437 -14.33 -10.93 6.01
C LYS A 437 -13.27 -10.06 6.65
N TYR A 438 -12.27 -10.67 7.25
CA TYR A 438 -11.13 -9.97 7.88
C TYR A 438 -11.54 -9.03 9.01
N ARG A 439 -12.60 -9.37 9.75
CA ARG A 439 -13.07 -8.57 10.91
C ARG A 439 -12.00 -8.43 11.99
N ASN A 440 -11.09 -9.39 12.07
CA ASN A 440 -9.92 -9.39 12.96
C ASN A 440 -8.68 -8.70 12.38
N CYS A 441 -8.79 -8.05 11.24
CA CYS A 441 -7.64 -7.44 10.58
C CYS A 441 -7.75 -5.92 10.53
N LEU A 442 -6.60 -5.26 10.39
CA LEU A 442 -6.50 -3.83 10.21
C LEU A 442 -5.35 -3.46 9.28
N ARG A 443 -5.49 -2.34 8.57
CA ARG A 443 -4.41 -1.77 7.76
C ARG A 443 -3.94 -0.46 8.38
N LEU A 444 -2.63 -0.31 8.48
CA LEU A 444 -1.96 0.89 8.96
C LEU A 444 -1.13 1.55 7.86
N ASN A 445 -0.90 2.84 7.99
CA ASN A 445 -0.08 3.68 7.11
C ASN A 445 1.22 4.07 7.82
N TYR A 446 2.36 3.55 7.38
CA TYR A 446 3.68 3.94 7.87
C TYR A 446 4.32 5.10 7.07
N GLY A 447 3.62 5.62 6.06
CA GLY A 447 4.05 6.80 5.30
C GLY A 447 3.87 8.13 6.04
N LEU A 448 3.26 8.11 7.21
CA LEU A 448 3.11 9.27 8.09
C LEU A 448 4.48 9.75 8.64
N PRO A 449 4.59 11.01 9.04
CA PRO A 449 5.77 11.51 9.73
C PRO A 449 6.09 10.68 10.99
N ILE A 450 7.34 10.26 11.12
CA ILE A 450 7.84 9.57 12.33
C ILE A 450 8.13 10.63 13.39
N ASN A 451 7.25 10.76 14.35
CA ASN A 451 7.32 11.69 15.47
C ASN A 451 6.62 11.11 16.71
N GLU A 452 6.72 11.83 17.84
CA GLU A 452 6.14 11.42 19.11
C GLU A 452 4.61 11.23 19.04
N GLN A 453 3.90 12.03 18.25
CA GLN A 453 2.45 11.91 18.09
C GLN A 453 2.07 10.58 17.41
N THR A 454 2.77 10.23 16.31
CA THR A 454 2.54 8.97 15.59
C THR A 454 2.90 7.77 16.46
N GLU A 455 4.01 7.85 17.22
CA GLU A 455 4.42 6.79 18.15
C GLU A 455 3.41 6.58 19.26
N LYS A 456 2.98 7.66 19.94
CA LYS A 456 1.95 7.59 20.99
C LYS A 456 0.63 7.01 20.47
N ALA A 457 0.22 7.41 19.28
CA ALA A 457 -1.00 6.87 18.68
C ALA A 457 -0.88 5.36 18.41
N LEU A 458 0.26 4.90 17.90
CA LEU A 458 0.47 3.47 17.68
C LEU A 458 0.55 2.69 19.00
N ALA A 459 1.14 3.26 20.05
CA ALA A 459 1.14 2.68 21.38
C ALA A 459 -0.30 2.55 21.94
N LEU A 460 -1.16 3.55 21.74
CA LEU A 460 -2.57 3.48 22.10
C LEU A 460 -3.33 2.38 21.35
N VAL A 461 -3.06 2.22 20.05
CA VAL A 461 -3.62 1.09 19.27
C VAL A 461 -3.18 -0.23 19.87
N GLY A 462 -1.89 -0.42 20.15
CA GLY A 462 -1.36 -1.64 20.76
C GLY A 462 -1.98 -1.95 22.11
N ALA A 463 -2.10 -0.94 22.99
CA ALA A 463 -2.75 -1.08 24.30
C ALA A 463 -4.25 -1.43 24.19
N ALA A 464 -4.97 -0.86 23.23
CA ALA A 464 -6.36 -1.19 22.96
C ALA A 464 -6.52 -2.64 22.47
N VAL A 465 -5.61 -3.09 21.59
CA VAL A 465 -5.54 -4.49 21.14
C VAL A 465 -5.29 -5.42 22.32
N GLU A 466 -4.35 -5.11 23.20
CA GLU A 466 -4.02 -5.93 24.37
C GLU A 466 -5.21 -6.04 25.35
N ARG A 467 -5.87 -4.93 25.67
CA ARG A 467 -7.08 -4.94 26.52
C ARG A 467 -8.18 -5.82 25.93
N ALA A 468 -8.45 -5.69 24.63
CA ALA A 468 -9.49 -6.45 23.98
C ALA A 468 -9.15 -7.96 23.87
N MET A 469 -7.87 -8.32 23.73
CA MET A 469 -7.43 -9.73 23.79
C MET A 469 -7.64 -10.35 25.17
N LEU A 470 -7.34 -9.60 26.25
CA LEU A 470 -7.57 -10.07 27.63
C LEU A 470 -9.07 -10.28 27.91
N SER A 471 -9.92 -9.37 27.43
CA SER A 471 -11.39 -9.49 27.58
C SER A 471 -11.93 -10.73 26.86
N CYS A 472 -11.49 -11.02 25.63
CA CYS A 472 -11.89 -12.22 24.91
C CYS A 472 -11.46 -13.54 25.61
N GLN A 473 -10.28 -13.56 26.25
CA GLN A 473 -9.82 -14.73 27.00
C GLN A 473 -10.68 -14.99 28.23
N HIS A 474 -11.11 -13.95 28.95
CA HIS A 474 -12.01 -14.06 30.09
C HIS A 474 -13.40 -14.58 29.71
N GLU A 475 -13.99 -14.08 28.62
CA GLU A 475 -15.29 -14.54 28.13
C GLU A 475 -15.26 -16.03 27.71
N THR A 476 -14.16 -16.47 27.10
CA THR A 476 -13.98 -17.87 26.69
C THR A 476 -13.82 -18.81 27.91
N GLN A 477 -13.14 -18.35 28.96
CA GLN A 477 -13.01 -19.13 30.22
C GLN A 477 -14.32 -19.24 31.00
N ILE A 478 -15.13 -18.17 31.03
CA ILE A 478 -16.45 -18.18 31.70
C ILE A 478 -17.41 -19.10 30.96
N SER A 479 -17.46 -19.08 29.62
CA SER A 479 -18.32 -19.96 28.84
C SER A 479 -17.89 -21.45 28.93
N ALA A 480 -16.61 -21.74 29.05
CA ALA A 480 -16.11 -23.12 29.27
C ALA A 480 -16.43 -23.62 30.69
N SER A 481 -16.42 -22.75 31.70
CA SER A 481 -16.76 -23.11 33.09
C SER A 481 -18.28 -23.24 33.33
N THR A 482 -19.12 -22.69 32.46
CA THR A 482 -20.58 -22.75 32.55
C THR A 482 -21.13 -23.99 31.81
N LEU A 483 -20.33 -24.66 30.97
CA LEU A 483 -20.66 -25.88 30.26
C LEU A 483 -20.09 -27.18 30.90
N ALA A 484 -19.29 -27.03 31.95
CA ALA A 484 -18.77 -28.11 32.78
C ALA A 484 -19.55 -28.24 34.09
#